data_e3898fc488fe4615c561c52ceca48767
#
_entry.id   e3898fc488fe4615c561c52ceca48767
#
_cell.length_a   1.000
_cell.length_b   1.000
_cell.length_c   1.000
_cell.angle_alpha   90.00
_cell.angle_beta   90.00
_cell.angle_gamma   90.00
#
_symmetry.space_group_name_H-M   'P 1'
#
loop_
_entity.id
_entity.type
_entity.pdbx_description
1 polymer ?
#
loop_
_entity_poly.entity_id
_entity_poly.type
_entity_poly.pdbx_seq_one_letter_code
_entity_poly.pdbx_strand_id
1 'polypeptide(L)'
;MAKKEFNTRLPRNFHRTFKPERQYINAILKFAAEGRSGNAQTISDKTGIPTGESSGKVLPTIDYCQGMGLIITSRSKDMLIKPELTDLGRIILGEDPFVKTEISQWLCHLNLCNKSTGADVWYYVFWSEYHSLGDRFTRSNLE
;
A
#
# COMPACT_ATOMS: atom_id res chain seq x y z
N MET A 1 -16.84 -12.18 -18.88
CA MET A 1 -16.61 -11.36 -17.67
C MET A 1 -15.15 -11.51 -17.26
N ALA A 2 -14.39 -10.46 -17.35
CA ALA A 2 -13.03 -10.46 -16.80
C ALA A 2 -13.14 -10.67 -15.28
N LYS A 3 -12.58 -11.76 -14.75
CA LYS A 3 -12.38 -11.93 -13.32
C LYS A 3 -11.57 -10.74 -12.85
N LYS A 4 -12.14 -9.87 -11.99
CA LYS A 4 -11.35 -8.97 -11.15
C LYS A 4 -10.35 -9.86 -10.42
N GLU A 5 -9.08 -9.81 -10.83
CA GLU A 5 -8.03 -10.46 -10.07
C GLU A 5 -7.98 -9.76 -8.72
N PHE A 6 -8.51 -10.45 -7.71
CA PHE A 6 -8.41 -10.01 -6.33
C PHE A 6 -6.93 -9.99 -5.94
N ASN A 7 -6.54 -8.87 -5.38
CA ASN A 7 -5.25 -8.55 -4.79
C ASN A 7 -4.32 -9.74 -4.60
N THR A 8 -3.33 -9.82 -5.44
CA THR A 8 -2.17 -10.67 -5.20
C THR A 8 -1.36 -10.10 -4.05
N ARG A 9 -0.75 -10.97 -3.25
CA ARG A 9 0.17 -10.60 -2.19
C ARG A 9 1.27 -9.67 -2.71
N LEU A 10 1.67 -8.69 -1.90
CA LEU A 10 2.72 -7.75 -2.28
C LEU A 10 4.07 -8.46 -2.48
N PRO A 11 4.88 -8.04 -3.46
CA PRO A 11 6.26 -8.50 -3.59
C PRO A 11 7.05 -8.25 -2.31
N ARG A 12 8.02 -9.13 -1.98
CA ARG A 12 8.79 -9.04 -0.74
C ARG A 12 9.44 -7.65 -0.53
N ASN A 13 9.99 -7.07 -1.58
CA ASN A 13 10.69 -5.79 -1.55
C ASN A 13 9.86 -4.63 -2.13
N PHE A 14 8.53 -4.69 -2.04
CA PHE A 14 7.64 -3.65 -2.60
C PHE A 14 7.96 -2.25 -2.08
N HIS A 15 8.35 -2.15 -0.82
CA HIS A 15 8.61 -0.87 -0.15
C HIS A 15 9.92 -0.18 -0.60
N ARG A 16 10.83 -0.87 -1.27
CA ARG A 16 12.12 -0.33 -1.76
C ARG A 16 12.85 0.55 -0.73
N THR A 17 12.85 0.15 0.55
CA THR A 17 13.38 0.89 1.71
C THR A 17 12.60 2.14 2.13
N PHE A 18 11.51 2.49 1.47
CA PHE A 18 10.65 3.61 1.85
C PHE A 18 9.61 3.19 2.88
N LYS A 19 9.33 4.09 3.82
CA LYS A 19 8.19 3.96 4.73
C LYS A 19 6.92 4.55 4.10
N PRO A 20 5.74 4.14 4.53
CA PRO A 20 4.50 4.78 4.08
C PRO A 20 4.41 6.21 4.65
N GLU A 21 4.23 7.18 3.79
CA GLU A 21 4.08 8.59 4.17
C GLU A 21 2.61 9.01 4.02
N ARG A 22 2.02 9.53 5.09
CA ARG A 22 0.59 9.87 5.15
C ARG A 22 0.14 10.81 4.04
N GLN A 23 0.96 11.83 3.73
CA GLN A 23 0.68 12.77 2.65
C GLN A 23 0.61 12.09 1.27
N TYR A 24 1.45 11.09 1.03
CA TYR A 24 1.46 10.36 -0.23
C TYR A 24 0.32 9.34 -0.31
N ILE A 25 -0.02 8.70 0.81
CA ILE A 25 -1.23 7.86 0.90
C ILE A 25 -2.45 8.70 0.53
N ASN A 26 -2.63 9.87 1.15
CA ASN A 26 -3.74 10.76 0.83
C ASN A 26 -3.75 11.16 -0.66
N ALA A 27 -2.60 11.48 -1.24
CA ALA A 27 -2.50 11.85 -2.65
C ALA A 27 -2.93 10.71 -3.58
N ILE A 28 -2.56 9.46 -3.28
CA ILE A 28 -3.00 8.28 -4.05
C ILE A 28 -4.52 8.05 -3.89
N LEU A 29 -5.06 8.21 -2.69
CA LEU A 29 -6.51 8.05 -2.47
C LEU A 29 -7.31 9.10 -3.27
N LYS A 30 -6.86 10.35 -3.31
CA LYS A 30 -7.48 11.40 -4.14
C LYS A 30 -7.37 11.07 -5.62
N PHE A 31 -6.20 10.65 -6.09
CA PHE A 31 -5.99 10.26 -7.47
C PHE A 31 -6.94 9.12 -7.88
N ALA A 32 -7.12 8.13 -7.01
CA ALA A 32 -8.05 7.02 -7.22
C ALA A 32 -9.52 7.50 -7.22
N ALA A 33 -9.89 8.39 -6.29
CA ALA A 33 -11.24 8.95 -6.21
C ALA A 33 -11.66 9.72 -7.46
N GLU A 34 -10.69 10.36 -8.13
CA GLU A 34 -10.90 11.07 -9.39
C GLU A 34 -11.00 10.13 -10.62
N GLY A 35 -10.89 8.81 -10.42
CA GLY A 35 -10.96 7.82 -11.49
C GLY A 35 -9.78 7.87 -12.47
N ARG A 36 -8.66 8.44 -12.05
CA ARG A 36 -7.48 8.65 -12.90
C ARG A 36 -6.66 7.38 -13.07
N SER A 37 -5.90 7.34 -14.16
CA SER A 37 -4.90 6.31 -14.44
C SER A 37 -3.66 6.94 -15.04
N GLY A 38 -2.53 6.25 -14.97
CA GLY A 38 -1.28 6.72 -15.55
C GLY A 38 -0.12 5.79 -15.24
N ASN A 39 1.02 6.05 -15.90
CA ASN A 39 2.29 5.46 -15.50
C ASN A 39 2.86 6.18 -14.26
N ALA A 40 3.99 5.71 -13.75
CA ALA A 40 4.60 6.29 -12.56
C ALA A 40 4.90 7.79 -12.70
N GLN A 41 5.35 8.24 -13.88
CA GLN A 41 5.62 9.66 -14.12
C GLN A 41 4.34 10.49 -14.12
N THR A 42 3.30 10.04 -14.80
CA THR A 42 1.99 10.73 -14.81
C THR A 42 1.41 10.85 -13.40
N ILE A 43 1.50 9.77 -12.60
CA ILE A 43 1.04 9.78 -11.22
C ILE A 43 1.87 10.76 -10.38
N SER A 44 3.20 10.77 -10.56
CA SER A 44 4.10 11.73 -9.90
C SER A 44 3.69 13.18 -10.21
N ASP A 45 3.48 13.49 -11.48
CA ASP A 45 3.12 14.84 -11.93
C ASP A 45 1.77 15.31 -11.35
N LYS A 46 0.84 14.38 -11.13
CA LYS A 46 -0.50 14.69 -10.60
C LYS A 46 -0.58 14.68 -9.08
N THR A 47 0.27 13.95 -8.41
CA THR A 47 0.22 13.74 -6.95
C THR A 47 1.31 14.49 -6.19
N GLY A 48 2.38 14.89 -6.87
CA GLY A 48 3.58 15.44 -6.24
C GLY A 48 4.47 14.39 -5.55
N ILE A 49 4.17 13.09 -5.71
CA ILE A 49 4.99 12.02 -5.15
C ILE A 49 6.27 11.89 -5.98
N PRO A 50 7.46 11.95 -5.40
CA PRO A 50 8.70 11.83 -6.16
C PRO A 50 8.79 10.52 -6.93
N THR A 51 9.27 10.57 -8.16
CA THR A 51 9.60 9.40 -8.97
C THR A 51 10.97 9.56 -9.62
N GLY A 52 11.62 8.44 -9.93
CA GLY A 52 12.93 8.37 -10.56
C GLY A 52 13.37 6.92 -10.69
N GLU A 53 14.40 6.65 -11.47
CA GLU A 53 14.88 5.29 -11.74
C GLU A 53 15.27 4.53 -10.46
N SER A 54 15.93 5.20 -9.51
CA SER A 54 16.43 4.59 -8.28
C SER A 54 15.76 5.10 -6.99
N SER A 55 15.00 6.18 -7.04
CA SER A 55 14.44 6.86 -5.86
C SER A 55 12.93 7.10 -5.92
N GLY A 56 12.25 6.40 -6.81
CA GLY A 56 10.83 6.57 -7.02
C GLY A 56 9.97 6.05 -5.87
N LYS A 57 9.13 6.91 -5.30
CA LYS A 57 8.19 6.58 -4.22
C LYS A 57 6.78 6.25 -4.71
N VAL A 58 6.46 6.48 -5.99
CA VAL A 58 5.11 6.26 -6.53
C VAL A 58 4.67 4.80 -6.40
N LEU A 59 5.45 3.87 -6.95
CA LEU A 59 5.10 2.45 -6.90
C LEU A 59 5.06 1.89 -5.48
N PRO A 60 6.06 2.13 -4.60
CA PRO A 60 5.96 1.73 -3.21
C PRO A 60 4.74 2.28 -2.49
N THR A 61 4.36 3.54 -2.72
CA THR A 61 3.18 4.14 -2.09
C THR A 61 1.88 3.46 -2.56
N ILE A 62 1.76 3.16 -3.85
CA ILE A 62 0.63 2.41 -4.40
C ILE A 62 0.56 1.02 -3.77
N ASP A 63 1.66 0.31 -3.69
CA ASP A 63 1.72 -1.02 -3.09
C ASP A 63 1.37 -0.98 -1.59
N TYR A 64 1.82 0.02 -0.84
CA TYR A 64 1.36 0.23 0.54
C TYR A 64 -0.15 0.44 0.62
N CYS A 65 -0.71 1.34 -0.19
CA CYS A 65 -2.16 1.57 -0.21
C CYS A 65 -2.95 0.31 -0.54
N GLN A 66 -2.44 -0.52 -1.46
CA GLN A 66 -3.03 -1.81 -1.80
C GLN A 66 -2.94 -2.80 -0.63
N GLY A 67 -1.77 -2.98 -0.04
CA GLY A 67 -1.57 -3.87 1.11
C GLY A 67 -2.36 -3.43 2.35
N MET A 68 -2.55 -2.14 2.55
CA MET A 68 -3.40 -1.57 3.60
C MET A 68 -4.91 -1.76 3.33
N GLY A 69 -5.29 -2.30 2.18
CA GLY A 69 -6.69 -2.51 1.82
C GLY A 69 -7.44 -1.24 1.42
N LEU A 70 -6.73 -0.16 1.09
CA LEU A 70 -7.33 1.14 0.75
C LEU A 70 -7.70 1.26 -0.72
N ILE A 71 -6.96 0.58 -1.59
CA ILE A 71 -7.18 0.57 -3.04
C ILE A 71 -7.05 -0.85 -3.61
N ILE A 72 -7.63 -1.01 -4.79
CA ILE A 72 -7.34 -2.12 -5.71
C ILE A 72 -6.67 -1.50 -6.92
N THR A 73 -5.65 -2.16 -7.47
CA THR A 73 -4.99 -1.68 -8.69
C THR A 73 -5.22 -2.63 -9.85
N SER A 74 -5.50 -2.08 -11.02
CA SER A 74 -5.36 -2.77 -12.29
C SER A 74 -4.16 -2.22 -13.05
N ARG A 75 -3.42 -3.10 -13.72
CA ARG A 75 -2.27 -2.72 -14.55
C ARG A 75 -2.51 -3.21 -15.97
N SER A 76 -2.38 -2.31 -16.93
CA SER A 76 -2.45 -2.65 -18.34
C SER A 76 -1.09 -3.10 -18.87
N LYS A 77 -1.09 -3.66 -20.10
CA LYS A 77 0.16 -4.03 -20.80
C LYS A 77 1.07 -2.83 -21.05
N ASP A 78 0.49 -1.63 -21.14
CA ASP A 78 1.22 -0.38 -21.40
C ASP A 78 1.73 0.29 -20.11
N MET A 79 1.88 -0.48 -19.03
CA MET A 79 2.35 0.00 -17.71
C MET A 79 1.45 1.09 -17.09
N LEU A 80 0.20 1.24 -17.55
CA LEU A 80 -0.77 2.13 -16.94
C LEU A 80 -1.34 1.49 -15.68
N ILE A 81 -1.32 2.25 -14.61
CA ILE A 81 -1.85 1.86 -13.31
C ILE A 81 -3.13 2.63 -13.07
N LYS A 82 -4.21 1.92 -12.80
CA LYS A 82 -5.49 2.50 -12.39
C LYS A 82 -5.81 2.05 -10.97
N PRO A 83 -5.60 2.89 -9.97
CA PRO A 83 -6.06 2.62 -8.62
C PRO A 83 -7.57 2.91 -8.50
N GLU A 84 -8.28 2.07 -7.78
CA GLU A 84 -9.69 2.25 -7.44
C GLU A 84 -9.84 2.13 -5.92
N LEU A 85 -10.63 3.01 -5.30
CA LEU A 85 -10.87 2.95 -3.86
C LEU A 85 -11.68 1.71 -3.49
N THR A 86 -11.25 1.03 -2.43
CA THR A 86 -12.08 0.07 -1.71
C THR A 86 -13.12 0.80 -0.84
N ASP A 87 -14.04 0.07 -0.22
CA ASP A 87 -14.96 0.69 0.75
C ASP A 87 -14.19 1.30 1.94
N LEU A 88 -13.18 0.60 2.44
CA LEU A 88 -12.29 1.14 3.47
C LEU A 88 -11.57 2.40 2.97
N GLY A 89 -11.06 2.39 1.76
CA GLY A 89 -10.38 3.55 1.15
C GLY A 89 -11.30 4.78 1.06
N ARG A 90 -12.58 4.59 0.71
CA ARG A 90 -13.58 5.67 0.67
C ARG A 90 -13.83 6.25 2.06
N ILE A 91 -14.00 5.38 3.06
CA ILE A 91 -14.21 5.80 4.45
C ILE A 91 -12.98 6.58 4.95
N ILE A 92 -11.79 6.05 4.76
CA ILE A 92 -10.56 6.72 5.18
C ILE A 92 -10.40 8.07 4.48
N LEU A 93 -10.64 8.15 3.18
CA LEU A 93 -10.54 9.43 2.47
C LEU A 93 -11.53 10.48 2.98
N GLY A 94 -12.74 10.06 3.38
CA GLY A 94 -13.78 10.94 3.89
C GLY A 94 -13.58 11.35 5.35
N GLU A 95 -13.23 10.41 6.21
CA GLU A 95 -13.25 10.60 7.67
C GLU A 95 -11.87 10.85 8.29
N ASP A 96 -10.83 10.26 7.73
CA ASP A 96 -9.45 10.38 8.23
C ASP A 96 -8.42 10.34 7.08
N PRO A 97 -8.43 11.35 6.20
CA PRO A 97 -7.69 11.33 4.93
C PRO A 97 -6.18 11.23 5.07
N PHE A 98 -5.64 11.45 6.26
CA PHE A 98 -4.20 11.33 6.55
C PHE A 98 -3.86 10.18 7.51
N VAL A 99 -4.80 9.27 7.76
CA VAL A 99 -4.59 8.07 8.62
C VAL A 99 -3.99 8.47 9.97
N LYS A 100 -4.61 9.43 10.66
CA LYS A 100 -4.11 9.96 11.94
C LYS A 100 -4.68 9.24 13.15
N THR A 101 -5.91 8.71 13.03
CA THR A 101 -6.56 8.01 14.14
C THR A 101 -5.99 6.63 14.35
N GLU A 102 -5.99 6.16 15.59
CA GLU A 102 -5.52 4.82 15.94
C GLU A 102 -6.29 3.73 15.21
N ILE A 103 -7.61 3.88 15.09
CA ILE A 103 -8.44 2.89 14.41
C ILE A 103 -8.06 2.75 12.93
N SER A 104 -7.84 3.86 12.24
CA SER A 104 -7.38 3.83 10.83
C SER A 104 -6.02 3.16 10.70
N GLN A 105 -5.09 3.46 11.61
CA GLN A 105 -3.75 2.87 11.62
C GLN A 105 -3.81 1.36 11.89
N TRP A 106 -4.63 0.92 12.85
CA TRP A 106 -4.81 -0.50 13.13
C TRP A 106 -5.44 -1.26 11.97
N LEU A 107 -6.44 -0.70 11.30
CA LEU A 107 -7.05 -1.33 10.14
C LEU A 107 -6.04 -1.49 8.98
N CYS A 108 -5.26 -0.47 8.71
CA CYS A 108 -4.18 -0.54 7.70
C CYS A 108 -3.13 -1.58 8.09
N HIS A 109 -2.71 -1.62 9.35
CA HIS A 109 -1.74 -2.58 9.87
C HIS A 109 -2.26 -4.02 9.77
N LEU A 110 -3.48 -4.29 10.18
CA LEU A 110 -4.08 -5.62 10.11
C LEU A 110 -4.18 -6.13 8.66
N ASN A 111 -4.53 -5.24 7.72
CA ASN A 111 -4.55 -5.61 6.31
C ASN A 111 -3.15 -5.93 5.77
N LEU A 112 -2.11 -5.18 6.17
CA LEU A 112 -0.73 -5.51 5.83
C LEU A 112 -0.27 -6.86 6.39
N CYS A 113 -0.81 -7.28 7.54
CA CYS A 113 -0.54 -8.59 8.13
C CYS A 113 -1.31 -9.74 7.48
N ASN A 114 -2.18 -9.48 6.50
CA ASN A 114 -2.98 -10.50 5.86
C ASN A 114 -2.10 -11.46 5.03
N LYS A 115 -2.27 -12.76 5.26
CA LYS A 115 -1.48 -13.81 4.58
C LYS A 115 -1.62 -13.78 3.06
N SER A 116 -2.81 -13.46 2.55
CA SER A 116 -3.14 -13.57 1.12
C SER A 116 -2.94 -12.27 0.34
N THR A 117 -3.11 -11.13 0.97
CA THR A 117 -3.16 -9.81 0.32
C THR A 117 -2.20 -8.78 0.90
N GLY A 118 -1.57 -9.09 2.02
CA GLY A 118 -0.68 -8.20 2.73
C GLY A 118 0.79 -8.31 2.31
N ALA A 119 1.67 -7.99 3.23
CA ALA A 119 3.11 -7.97 3.05
C ALA A 119 3.80 -9.07 3.87
N ASP A 120 4.78 -9.76 3.27
CA ASP A 120 5.49 -10.87 3.88
C ASP A 120 6.07 -10.54 5.26
N VAL A 121 6.79 -9.42 5.36
CA VAL A 121 7.46 -9.02 6.61
C VAL A 121 6.44 -8.75 7.71
N TRP A 122 5.33 -8.06 7.39
CA TRP A 122 4.25 -7.79 8.35
C TRP A 122 3.60 -9.08 8.83
N TYR A 123 3.24 -9.98 7.90
CA TYR A 123 2.66 -11.27 8.27
C TYR A 123 3.62 -12.10 9.12
N TYR A 124 4.89 -12.18 8.73
CA TYR A 124 5.90 -12.93 9.46
C TYR A 124 6.10 -12.41 10.89
N VAL A 125 6.38 -11.12 11.04
CA VAL A 125 6.70 -10.51 12.34
C VAL A 125 5.51 -10.47 13.28
N PHE A 126 4.34 -10.05 12.79
CA PHE A 126 3.19 -9.76 13.66
C PHE A 126 2.16 -10.87 13.72
N TRP A 127 2.29 -11.91 12.93
CA TRP A 127 1.34 -13.01 12.93
C TRP A 127 2.00 -14.38 13.02
N SER A 128 2.84 -14.77 12.06
CA SER A 128 3.40 -16.12 11.99
C SER A 128 4.38 -16.41 13.11
N GLU A 129 5.32 -15.51 13.35
CA GLU A 129 6.44 -15.70 14.28
C GLU A 129 6.33 -14.85 15.56
N TYR A 130 5.17 -14.28 15.83
CA TYR A 130 4.94 -13.44 17.00
C TYR A 130 5.39 -14.11 18.31
N HIS A 131 5.07 -15.39 18.49
CA HIS A 131 5.42 -16.13 19.70
C HIS A 131 6.90 -16.48 19.82
N SER A 132 7.61 -16.66 18.69
CA SER A 132 9.03 -16.98 18.68
C SER A 132 9.92 -15.74 18.76
N LEU A 133 9.48 -14.61 18.18
CA LEU A 133 10.21 -13.35 18.20
C LEU A 133 10.05 -12.61 19.53
N GLY A 134 8.90 -12.77 20.22
CA GLY A 134 8.59 -12.06 21.46
C GLY A 134 8.37 -10.56 21.24
N ASP A 135 8.32 -9.81 22.36
CA ASP A 135 8.06 -8.36 22.33
C ASP A 135 9.26 -7.52 21.88
N ARG A 136 10.43 -8.13 21.85
CA ARG A 136 11.68 -7.46 21.41
C ARG A 136 12.47 -8.42 20.55
N PHE A 137 12.85 -7.94 19.36
CA PHE A 137 13.68 -8.67 18.44
C PHE A 137 14.66 -7.73 17.73
N THR A 138 15.75 -8.30 17.25
CA THR A 138 16.78 -7.60 16.50
C THR A 138 16.65 -7.92 15.00
N ARG A 139 17.35 -7.18 14.17
CA ARG A 139 17.42 -7.45 12.74
C ARG A 139 17.88 -8.90 12.46
N SER A 140 18.84 -9.39 13.19
CA SER A 140 19.34 -10.77 13.04
C SER A 140 18.33 -11.85 13.41
N ASN A 141 17.27 -11.52 14.15
CA ASN A 141 16.17 -12.47 14.41
C ASN A 141 15.22 -12.59 13.21
N LEU A 142 15.30 -11.67 12.24
CA LEU A 142 14.48 -11.65 11.03
C LEU A 142 15.19 -12.22 9.80
N GLU A 143 16.50 -12.42 9.86
CA GLU A 143 17.34 -13.01 8.81
C GLU A 143 17.38 -14.53 8.92
#